data_6f1c71b32aa5a70c59391c41da49bec2
#
_entry.id   6f1c71b32aa5a70c59391c41da49bec2
#
_cell.length_a   1.000
_cell.length_b   1.000
_cell.length_c   1.000
_cell.angle_alpha   90.00
_cell.angle_beta   90.00
_cell.angle_gamma   90.00
#
_symmetry.space_group_name_H-M   'P 1'
#
loop_
_entity.id
_entity.type
_entity.pdbx_description
1 polymer ?
#
loop_
_entity_poly.entity_id
_entity_poly.type
_entity_poly.pdbx_seq_one_letter_code
_entity_poly.pdbx_strand_id
1 'polypeptide(L)'
;MTSLFDRVECIECGHIQEAQLFPEVCPACGSAWMNAIYSLEELPANWLERVKDRPTNLWRYRELLPFDEDIQLVSMGEGWTPLTRAEGLQSEYGLQEVWIKDERQQPTGSFKDRQAASAITALKADGVKELVLASTGNAAAAYAAFCARAGIKLWVFLTSMVPAEKMRELAL
;
A
#
# COMPACT_ATOMS: atom_id res chain seq x y z
N MET A 1 1.26 5.75 -18.97
CA MET A 1 0.27 6.72 -18.45
C MET A 1 0.73 7.18 -17.09
N THR A 2 0.84 8.46 -16.91
CA THR A 2 1.29 9.15 -15.71
C THR A 2 0.30 8.92 -14.56
N SER A 3 0.76 8.99 -13.32
CA SER A 3 -0.10 9.03 -12.14
C SER A 3 -1.08 10.21 -12.23
N LEU A 4 -2.27 10.03 -11.71
CA LEU A 4 -3.25 11.11 -11.52
C LEU A 4 -3.16 11.76 -10.14
N PHE A 5 -2.09 11.47 -9.40
CA PHE A 5 -1.80 12.14 -8.14
C PHE A 5 -1.49 13.61 -8.41
N ASP A 6 -2.42 14.48 -8.02
CA ASP A 6 -2.45 15.88 -8.41
C ASP A 6 -1.90 16.80 -7.32
N ARG A 7 -2.32 16.60 -6.10
CA ARG A 7 -1.95 17.47 -4.98
C ARG A 7 -2.09 16.79 -3.63
N VAL A 8 -1.58 17.44 -2.61
CA VAL A 8 -1.77 17.08 -1.21
C VAL A 8 -2.62 18.13 -0.51
N GLU A 9 -3.61 17.72 0.26
CA GLU A 9 -4.51 18.63 0.98
C GLU A 9 -4.49 18.32 2.48
N CYS A 10 -4.36 19.34 3.31
CA CYS A 10 -4.43 19.21 4.76
C CYS A 10 -5.87 18.90 5.20
N ILE A 11 -6.07 17.81 5.94
CA ILE A 11 -7.40 17.38 6.42
C ILE A 11 -7.98 18.38 7.42
N GLU A 12 -7.12 19.05 8.21
CA GLU A 12 -7.57 19.97 9.27
C GLU A 12 -7.99 21.35 8.77
N CYS A 13 -7.26 21.93 7.80
CA CYS A 13 -7.50 23.31 7.38
C CYS A 13 -7.72 23.51 5.88
N GLY A 14 -7.66 22.43 5.08
CA GLY A 14 -7.87 22.52 3.63
C GLY A 14 -6.70 23.14 2.85
N HIS A 15 -5.55 23.43 3.49
CA HIS A 15 -4.40 23.98 2.79
C HIS A 15 -3.87 23.01 1.74
N ILE A 16 -3.67 23.50 0.53
CA ILE A 16 -3.23 22.71 -0.63
C ILE A 16 -1.72 22.90 -0.84
N GLN A 17 -1.02 21.78 -1.12
CA GLN A 17 0.39 21.73 -1.50
C GLN A 17 0.53 20.95 -2.82
N GLU A 18 1.64 21.15 -3.51
CA GLU A 18 2.00 20.34 -4.68
C GLU A 18 2.07 18.85 -4.34
N ALA A 19 1.85 18.00 -5.34
CA ALA A 19 1.94 16.56 -5.22
C ALA A 19 3.36 16.15 -4.77
N GLN A 20 3.47 15.45 -3.64
CA GLN A 20 4.73 14.94 -3.12
C GLN A 20 4.50 13.68 -2.29
N LEU A 21 5.42 12.70 -2.40
CA LEU A 21 5.27 11.40 -1.73
C LEU A 21 5.43 11.49 -0.21
N PHE A 22 6.22 12.44 0.28
CA PHE A 22 6.52 12.62 1.71
C PHE A 22 6.23 14.08 2.11
N PRO A 23 4.93 14.45 2.20
CA PRO A 23 4.59 15.81 2.62
C PRO A 23 5.03 16.02 4.06
N GLU A 24 5.66 17.16 4.30
CA GLU A 24 5.92 17.64 5.65
C GLU A 24 4.60 18.02 6.35
N VAL A 25 4.70 18.52 7.57
CA VAL A 25 3.54 19.08 8.26
C VAL A 25 2.94 20.24 7.47
N CYS A 26 1.66 20.44 7.60
CA CYS A 26 0.97 21.55 6.93
C CYS A 26 1.58 22.91 7.34
N PRO A 27 2.06 23.73 6.40
CA PRO A 27 2.68 25.02 6.72
C PRO A 27 1.66 26.03 7.27
N ALA A 28 0.37 25.82 7.07
CA ALA A 28 -0.67 26.74 7.54
C ALA A 28 -1.14 26.46 8.98
N CYS A 29 -1.17 25.18 9.41
CA CYS A 29 -1.69 24.82 10.74
C CYS A 29 -0.83 23.85 11.54
N GLY A 30 0.26 23.32 10.97
CA GLY A 30 1.17 22.37 11.62
C GLY A 30 0.65 20.93 11.71
N SER A 31 -0.50 20.62 11.12
CA SER A 31 -1.04 19.25 11.11
C SER A 31 -0.19 18.31 10.26
N ALA A 32 0.00 17.08 10.75
CA ALA A 32 0.64 15.99 9.98
C ALA A 32 -0.37 15.18 9.16
N TRP A 33 -1.67 15.50 9.24
CA TRP A 33 -2.72 14.77 8.55
C TRP A 33 -2.96 15.34 7.16
N MET A 34 -2.43 14.64 6.17
CA MET A 34 -2.49 15.04 4.77
C MET A 34 -3.26 14.02 3.95
N ASN A 35 -4.02 14.49 2.98
CA ASN A 35 -4.80 13.67 2.05
C ASN A 35 -4.22 13.77 0.64
N ALA A 36 -4.00 12.64 -0.02
CA ALA A 36 -3.60 12.60 -1.42
C ALA A 36 -4.83 12.76 -2.32
N ILE A 37 -4.81 13.75 -3.18
CA ILE A 37 -5.91 14.05 -4.11
C ILE A 37 -5.50 13.63 -5.52
N TYR A 38 -6.43 12.99 -6.22
CA TYR A 38 -6.25 12.48 -7.58
C TYR A 38 -7.26 13.13 -8.53
N SER A 39 -6.83 13.57 -9.69
CA SER A 39 -7.65 14.10 -10.78
C SER A 39 -8.35 12.96 -11.54
N LEU A 40 -9.35 12.33 -10.90
CA LEU A 40 -10.03 11.14 -11.43
C LEU A 40 -10.82 11.42 -12.72
N GLU A 41 -11.20 12.67 -12.97
CA GLU A 41 -11.83 13.15 -14.20
C GLU A 41 -10.93 13.00 -15.43
N GLU A 42 -9.62 12.91 -15.24
CA GLU A 42 -8.65 12.68 -16.31
C GLU A 42 -8.49 11.19 -16.71
N LEU A 43 -9.17 10.28 -16.00
CA LEU A 43 -9.19 8.86 -16.38
C LEU A 43 -9.81 8.71 -17.79
N PRO A 44 -9.13 8.05 -18.73
CA PRO A 44 -9.69 7.80 -20.05
C PRO A 44 -10.97 6.97 -19.96
N ALA A 45 -11.95 7.26 -20.80
CA ALA A 45 -13.21 6.52 -20.82
C ALA A 45 -13.02 5.00 -20.99
N ASN A 46 -11.95 4.58 -21.65
CA ASN A 46 -11.60 3.16 -21.84
C ASN A 46 -10.59 2.63 -20.82
N TRP A 47 -10.40 3.30 -19.69
CA TRP A 47 -9.40 2.92 -18.68
C TRP A 47 -9.60 1.49 -18.16
N LEU A 48 -10.84 1.08 -17.88
CA LEU A 48 -11.14 -0.27 -17.42
C LEU A 48 -10.73 -1.35 -18.44
N GLU A 49 -10.91 -1.09 -19.74
CA GLU A 49 -10.46 -2.01 -20.80
C GLU A 49 -8.92 -2.12 -20.78
N ARG A 50 -8.23 -1.01 -20.66
CA ARG A 50 -6.76 -0.98 -20.60
C ARG A 50 -6.22 -1.71 -19.38
N VAL A 51 -6.90 -1.61 -18.23
CA VAL A 51 -6.52 -2.30 -16.99
C VAL A 51 -6.65 -3.82 -17.13
N LYS A 52 -7.61 -4.33 -17.91
CA LYS A 52 -7.81 -5.78 -18.10
C LYS A 52 -6.59 -6.49 -18.69
N ASP A 53 -5.86 -5.84 -19.56
CA ASP A 53 -4.70 -6.41 -20.27
C ASP A 53 -3.39 -6.35 -19.47
N ARG A 54 -3.41 -5.73 -18.27
CA ARG A 54 -2.23 -5.57 -17.42
C ARG A 54 -2.02 -6.77 -16.50
N PRO A 55 -0.78 -6.99 -16.01
CA PRO A 55 -0.50 -8.01 -15.01
C PRO A 55 -1.44 -7.93 -13.80
N THR A 56 -1.86 -9.09 -13.28
CA THR A 56 -2.81 -9.21 -12.18
C THR A 56 -2.14 -8.99 -10.83
N ASN A 57 -1.79 -7.76 -10.51
CA ASN A 57 -1.20 -7.32 -9.24
C ASN A 57 -1.66 -5.89 -8.89
N LEU A 58 -1.16 -5.32 -7.78
CA LEU A 58 -1.46 -3.97 -7.34
C LEU A 58 -1.15 -2.91 -8.42
N TRP A 59 -0.04 -3.08 -9.12
CA TRP A 59 0.52 -2.09 -10.04
C TRP A 59 -0.25 -1.92 -11.35
N ARG A 60 -1.26 -2.76 -11.59
CA ARG A 60 -2.17 -2.59 -12.73
C ARG A 60 -2.98 -1.29 -12.67
N TYR A 61 -3.10 -0.70 -11.49
CA TYR A 61 -3.85 0.54 -11.23
C TYR A 61 -2.92 1.75 -11.09
N ARG A 62 -1.86 1.82 -11.88
CA ARG A 62 -0.77 2.81 -11.77
C ARG A 62 -1.26 4.25 -11.75
N GLU A 63 -2.29 4.58 -12.51
CA GLU A 63 -2.89 5.92 -12.56
C GLU A 63 -3.45 6.36 -11.20
N LEU A 64 -3.87 5.40 -10.37
CA LEU A 64 -4.43 5.63 -9.04
C LEU A 64 -3.39 5.48 -7.91
N LEU A 65 -2.11 5.36 -8.27
CA LEU A 65 -1.00 5.29 -7.33
C LEU A 65 -0.09 6.51 -7.52
N PRO A 66 0.59 7.01 -6.47
CA PRO A 66 1.32 8.25 -6.53
C PRO A 66 2.73 8.08 -7.13
N PHE A 67 2.84 7.33 -8.24
CA PHE A 67 4.11 6.98 -8.84
C PHE A 67 4.16 7.26 -10.34
N ASP A 68 5.20 7.96 -10.77
CA ASP A 68 5.48 8.17 -12.17
C ASP A 68 5.92 6.88 -12.88
N GLU A 69 5.92 6.88 -14.22
CA GLU A 69 6.16 5.69 -15.03
C GLU A 69 7.60 5.16 -14.93
N ASP A 70 8.55 6.01 -14.63
CA ASP A 70 9.99 5.71 -14.56
C ASP A 70 10.42 5.16 -13.19
N ILE A 71 9.56 5.23 -12.18
CA ILE A 71 9.87 4.70 -10.85
C ILE A 71 10.06 3.18 -10.89
N GLN A 72 11.19 2.74 -10.34
CA GLN A 72 11.47 1.32 -10.15
C GLN A 72 10.58 0.73 -9.05
N LEU A 73 9.55 -0.01 -9.44
CA LEU A 73 8.62 -0.64 -8.52
C LEU A 73 9.29 -1.75 -7.71
N VAL A 74 8.94 -1.82 -6.42
CA VAL A 74 9.26 -2.92 -5.53
C VAL A 74 8.01 -3.79 -5.40
N SER A 75 8.02 -4.98 -6.00
CA SER A 75 6.87 -5.86 -6.05
C SER A 75 7.25 -7.31 -5.77
N MET A 76 6.36 -8.03 -5.12
CA MET A 76 6.38 -9.48 -4.91
C MET A 76 5.16 -10.17 -5.54
N GLY A 77 4.41 -9.45 -6.41
CA GLY A 77 3.18 -9.92 -7.01
C GLY A 77 1.92 -9.69 -6.15
N GLU A 78 2.01 -8.80 -5.16
CA GLU A 78 0.91 -8.43 -4.27
C GLU A 78 -0.30 -7.89 -5.03
N GLY A 79 -1.46 -8.15 -4.48
CA GLY A 79 -2.74 -7.80 -5.09
C GLY A 79 -3.43 -8.98 -5.77
N TRP A 80 -4.53 -8.72 -6.44
CA TRP A 80 -5.35 -9.72 -7.14
C TRP A 80 -5.77 -10.93 -6.29
N THR A 81 -5.94 -10.72 -4.99
CA THR A 81 -6.38 -11.77 -4.07
C THR A 81 -7.78 -12.29 -4.43
N PRO A 82 -8.08 -13.55 -4.12
CA PRO A 82 -9.39 -14.13 -4.42
C PRO A 82 -10.55 -13.33 -3.86
N LEU A 83 -11.63 -13.28 -4.61
CA LEU A 83 -12.91 -12.75 -4.19
C LEU A 83 -13.93 -13.90 -4.28
N THR A 84 -14.36 -14.43 -3.14
CA THR A 84 -15.18 -15.62 -3.04
C THR A 84 -16.54 -15.29 -2.46
N ARG A 85 -17.61 -15.83 -3.05
CA ARG A 85 -18.97 -15.70 -2.54
C ARG A 85 -19.15 -16.55 -1.27
N ALA A 86 -19.71 -15.97 -0.22
CA ALA A 86 -19.93 -16.61 1.08
C ALA A 86 -21.40 -16.94 1.29
N GLU A 87 -21.90 -17.97 0.63
CA GLU A 87 -23.32 -18.38 0.66
C GLU A 87 -23.84 -18.74 2.06
N GLY A 88 -22.99 -19.38 2.90
CA GLY A 88 -23.34 -19.68 4.28
C GLY A 88 -23.64 -18.42 5.10
N LEU A 89 -22.83 -17.36 4.97
CA LEU A 89 -23.08 -16.09 5.64
C LEU A 89 -24.31 -15.36 5.10
N GLN A 90 -24.59 -15.48 3.80
CA GLN A 90 -25.80 -14.93 3.20
C GLN A 90 -27.06 -15.51 3.87
N SER A 91 -27.09 -16.82 4.01
CA SER A 91 -28.22 -17.53 4.62
C SER A 91 -28.37 -17.23 6.10
N GLU A 92 -27.25 -17.19 6.85
CA GLU A 92 -27.24 -16.96 8.29
C GLU A 92 -27.70 -15.54 8.67
N TYR A 93 -27.27 -14.52 7.90
CA TYR A 93 -27.56 -13.12 8.20
C TYR A 93 -28.67 -12.50 7.35
N GLY A 94 -29.31 -13.26 6.47
CA GLY A 94 -30.39 -12.78 5.60
C GLY A 94 -29.94 -11.71 4.59
N LEU A 95 -28.67 -11.75 4.18
CA LEU A 95 -28.11 -10.80 3.22
C LEU A 95 -28.26 -11.31 1.78
N GLN A 96 -28.42 -10.39 0.82
CA GLN A 96 -28.58 -10.76 -0.60
C GLN A 96 -27.28 -11.30 -1.19
N GLU A 97 -26.16 -10.63 -0.91
CA GLU A 97 -24.82 -11.04 -1.37
C GLU A 97 -23.77 -10.73 -0.33
N VAL A 98 -22.89 -11.71 -0.08
CA VAL A 98 -21.71 -11.55 0.76
C VAL A 98 -20.51 -12.07 0.01
N TRP A 99 -19.47 -11.27 -0.10
CA TRP A 99 -18.22 -11.62 -0.75
C TRP A 99 -17.06 -11.45 0.21
N ILE A 100 -16.15 -12.42 0.21
CA ILE A 100 -14.92 -12.38 1.01
C ILE A 100 -13.75 -12.09 0.08
N LYS A 101 -13.07 -10.96 0.31
CA LYS A 101 -11.78 -10.64 -0.28
C LYS A 101 -10.68 -11.25 0.59
N ASP A 102 -10.06 -12.35 0.13
CA ASP A 102 -9.12 -13.10 0.96
C ASP A 102 -7.69 -12.53 0.89
N GLU A 103 -7.41 -11.52 1.69
CA GLU A 103 -6.10 -10.86 1.78
C GLU A 103 -5.01 -11.73 2.48
N ARG A 104 -5.35 -12.93 2.96
CA ARG A 104 -4.36 -13.91 3.46
C ARG A 104 -3.56 -14.53 2.31
N GLN A 105 -4.02 -14.39 1.08
CA GLN A 105 -3.36 -14.87 -0.13
C GLN A 105 -2.27 -13.90 -0.66
N GLN A 106 -1.95 -12.87 0.10
CA GLN A 106 -0.85 -11.97 -0.21
C GLN A 106 0.52 -12.64 0.07
N PRO A 107 1.64 -12.17 -0.52
CA PRO A 107 2.97 -12.75 -0.38
C PRO A 107 3.42 -13.02 1.07
N THR A 108 3.10 -12.13 2.02
CA THR A 108 3.38 -12.34 3.46
C THR A 108 2.13 -12.68 4.28
N GLY A 109 1.05 -13.08 3.63
CA GLY A 109 -0.17 -13.55 4.27
C GLY A 109 -1.09 -12.46 4.80
N SER A 110 -0.94 -11.19 4.42
CA SER A 110 -1.83 -10.12 4.87
C SER A 110 -1.92 -8.94 3.90
N PHE A 111 -2.99 -8.14 4.05
CA PHE A 111 -3.20 -6.90 3.28
C PHE A 111 -2.08 -5.86 3.48
N LYS A 112 -1.19 -6.02 4.47
CA LYS A 112 -0.06 -5.12 4.72
C LYS A 112 0.95 -5.11 3.58
N ASP A 113 0.96 -6.14 2.74
CA ASP A 113 1.80 -6.19 1.54
C ASP A 113 1.50 -5.06 0.57
N ARG A 114 0.23 -4.66 0.43
CA ARG A 114 -0.16 -3.52 -0.40
C ARG A 114 0.44 -2.21 0.12
N GLN A 115 0.40 -2.01 1.43
CA GLN A 115 1.00 -0.85 2.07
C GLN A 115 2.54 -0.88 1.94
N ALA A 116 3.16 -2.01 2.23
CA ALA A 116 4.61 -2.16 2.16
C ALA A 116 5.13 -1.96 0.73
N ALA A 117 4.47 -2.54 -0.28
CA ALA A 117 4.85 -2.37 -1.68
C ALA A 117 4.91 -0.88 -2.07
N SER A 118 3.86 -0.13 -1.77
CA SER A 118 3.81 1.31 -2.08
C SER A 118 4.83 2.10 -1.28
N ALA A 119 4.89 1.91 0.04
CA ALA A 119 5.81 2.67 0.90
C ALA A 119 7.28 2.40 0.56
N ILE A 120 7.66 1.13 0.36
CA ILE A 120 9.04 0.77 0.04
C ILE A 120 9.43 1.20 -1.38
N THR A 121 8.49 1.20 -2.33
CA THR A 121 8.72 1.80 -3.66
C THR A 121 9.05 3.29 -3.54
N ALA A 122 8.26 4.05 -2.77
CA ALA A 122 8.49 5.47 -2.53
C ALA A 122 9.84 5.73 -1.85
N LEU A 123 10.13 5.02 -0.74
CA LEU A 123 11.39 5.18 0.01
C LEU A 123 12.61 4.81 -0.83
N LYS A 124 12.51 3.78 -1.68
CA LYS A 124 13.59 3.41 -2.61
C LYS A 124 13.84 4.50 -3.65
N ALA A 125 12.79 5.08 -4.20
CA ALA A 125 12.89 6.17 -5.17
C ALA A 125 13.54 7.42 -4.55
N ASP A 126 13.26 7.68 -3.27
CA ASP A 126 13.89 8.76 -2.49
C ASP A 126 15.33 8.44 -2.04
N GLY A 127 15.85 7.27 -2.38
CA GLY A 127 17.23 6.87 -2.09
C GLY A 127 17.48 6.37 -0.66
N VAL A 128 16.45 6.10 0.12
CA VAL A 128 16.54 5.57 1.50
C VAL A 128 17.27 4.23 1.50
N LYS A 129 18.25 4.06 2.40
CA LYS A 129 19.06 2.85 2.56
C LYS A 129 18.76 2.08 3.84
N GLU A 130 18.27 2.77 4.86
CA GLU A 130 17.91 2.17 6.14
C GLU A 130 16.56 2.67 6.60
N LEU A 131 15.75 1.80 7.18
CA LEU A 131 14.42 2.09 7.69
C LEU A 131 14.27 1.56 9.11
N VAL A 132 13.54 2.29 9.94
CA VAL A 132 13.17 1.87 11.29
C VAL A 132 11.66 1.66 11.35
N LEU A 133 11.23 0.55 11.94
CA LEU A 133 9.82 0.21 12.12
C LEU A 133 9.57 -0.34 13.52
N ALA A 134 8.56 0.18 14.21
CA ALA A 134 8.04 -0.38 15.46
C ALA A 134 6.72 -1.13 15.15
N SER A 135 6.77 -2.45 15.09
CA SER A 135 5.58 -3.27 14.82
C SER A 135 5.84 -4.73 15.21
N THR A 136 4.88 -5.33 15.91
CA THR A 136 4.92 -6.75 16.33
C THR A 136 4.06 -7.67 15.46
N GLY A 137 3.45 -7.14 14.42
CA GLY A 137 2.44 -7.83 13.61
C GLY A 137 2.78 -7.88 12.12
N ASN A 138 1.74 -8.03 11.33
CA ASN A 138 1.82 -8.24 9.88
C ASN A 138 2.53 -7.08 9.13
N ALA A 139 2.53 -5.86 9.68
CA ALA A 139 3.29 -4.77 9.08
C ALA A 139 4.80 -5.06 9.14
N ALA A 140 5.31 -5.57 10.28
CA ALA A 140 6.72 -5.93 10.40
C ALA A 140 7.11 -7.01 9.38
N ALA A 141 6.31 -8.08 9.22
CA ALA A 141 6.56 -9.14 8.26
C ALA A 141 6.56 -8.60 6.81
N ALA A 142 5.55 -7.82 6.44
CA ALA A 142 5.47 -7.22 5.10
C ALA A 142 6.66 -6.31 4.82
N TYR A 143 6.95 -5.36 5.72
CA TYR A 143 8.07 -4.43 5.51
C TYR A 143 9.43 -5.16 5.48
N ALA A 144 9.63 -6.23 6.29
CA ALA A 144 10.85 -7.03 6.23
C ALA A 144 11.05 -7.64 4.84
N ALA A 145 10.03 -8.29 4.28
CA ALA A 145 10.09 -8.90 2.96
C ALA A 145 10.33 -7.87 1.84
N PHE A 146 9.59 -6.76 1.84
CA PHE A 146 9.74 -5.72 0.82
C PHE A 146 11.04 -4.93 0.94
N CYS A 147 11.55 -4.66 2.16
CA CYS A 147 12.87 -4.07 2.37
C CYS A 147 13.99 -4.98 1.86
N ALA A 148 13.93 -6.28 2.14
CA ALA A 148 14.87 -7.27 1.59
C ALA A 148 14.85 -7.27 0.05
N ARG A 149 13.66 -7.25 -0.55
CA ARG A 149 13.48 -7.15 -2.01
C ARG A 149 14.06 -5.86 -2.60
N ALA A 150 13.97 -4.75 -1.86
CA ALA A 150 14.46 -3.44 -2.29
C ALA A 150 15.96 -3.24 -2.05
N GLY A 151 16.62 -4.04 -1.21
CA GLY A 151 17.96 -3.83 -0.72
C GLY A 151 18.05 -2.70 0.32
N ILE A 152 16.97 -2.46 1.07
CA ILE A 152 16.89 -1.50 2.17
C ILE A 152 17.09 -2.24 3.48
N LYS A 153 17.99 -1.77 4.35
CA LYS A 153 18.18 -2.35 5.68
C LYS A 153 17.05 -1.94 6.61
N LEU A 154 16.39 -2.93 7.20
CA LEU A 154 15.28 -2.69 8.14
C LEU A 154 15.70 -2.99 9.57
N TRP A 155 15.44 -2.03 10.48
CA TRP A 155 15.53 -2.18 11.92
C TRP A 155 14.13 -2.30 12.50
N VAL A 156 13.78 -3.49 13.01
CA VAL A 156 12.46 -3.70 13.62
C VAL A 156 12.57 -3.65 15.14
N PHE A 157 11.82 -2.75 15.76
CA PHE A 157 11.71 -2.65 17.20
C PHE A 157 10.46 -3.41 17.66
N LEU A 158 10.68 -4.39 18.53
CA LEU A 158 9.65 -5.27 19.07
C LEU A 158 9.55 -5.12 20.58
N THR A 159 8.38 -5.33 21.14
CA THR A 159 8.25 -5.51 22.60
C THR A 159 8.77 -6.88 23.00
N SER A 160 9.22 -7.02 24.26
CA SER A 160 9.73 -8.29 24.79
C SER A 160 8.68 -9.41 24.89
N MET A 161 7.40 -9.09 24.70
CA MET A 161 6.29 -10.04 24.80
C MET A 161 5.88 -10.65 23.44
N VAL A 162 6.64 -10.43 22.38
CA VAL A 162 6.32 -10.99 21.05
C VAL A 162 6.59 -12.49 21.05
N PRO A 163 5.65 -13.33 20.58
CA PRO A 163 5.84 -14.78 20.46
C PRO A 163 7.04 -15.12 19.56
N ALA A 164 7.74 -16.18 19.92
CA ALA A 164 8.95 -16.63 19.21
C ALA A 164 8.70 -16.94 17.72
N GLU A 165 7.50 -17.41 17.38
CA GLU A 165 7.07 -17.67 16.00
C GLU A 165 7.10 -16.40 15.15
N LYS A 166 6.58 -15.28 15.69
CA LYS A 166 6.60 -13.98 15.02
C LYS A 166 8.02 -13.45 14.85
N MET A 167 8.89 -13.67 15.83
CA MET A 167 10.30 -13.30 15.71
C MET A 167 11.01 -14.04 14.58
N ARG A 168 10.68 -15.33 14.36
CA ARG A 168 11.24 -16.11 13.26
C ARG A 168 10.78 -15.59 11.88
N GLU A 169 9.51 -15.19 11.74
CA GLU A 169 9.00 -14.61 10.49
C GLU A 169 9.77 -13.33 10.08
N LEU A 170 10.27 -12.58 11.06
CA LEU A 170 11.00 -11.33 10.82
C LEU A 170 12.49 -11.52 10.57
N ALA A 171 13.05 -12.67 10.95
CA ALA A 171 14.48 -12.98 10.84
C ALA A 171 14.85 -13.68 9.51
N LEU A 172 13.88 -14.01 8.69
CA LEU A 172 14.06 -14.62 7.37
C LEU A 172 14.31 -13.56 6.29
#